data_56a033598454f653ffa34147cd5e6461
#
_entry.id   56a033598454f653ffa34147cd5e6461
#
_cell.length_a   1.000
_cell.length_b   1.000
_cell.length_c   1.000
_cell.angle_alpha   90.00
_cell.angle_beta   90.00
_cell.angle_gamma   90.00
#
_symmetry.space_group_name_H-M   'P 1'
#
loop_
_entity.id
_entity.type
_entity.pdbx_description
1 polymer ?
#
loop_
_entity_poly.entity_id
_entity_poly.type
_entity_poly.pdbx_seq_one_letter_code
_entity_poly.pdbx_strand_id
1 'polypeptide(L)'
;MDPLLILKVLWRHKWVALPVFVLTAVACMYALFLGPRTYEAHQTYALAQPKLPTAMELEQDPSLSKLNQDNPYLRATDPSLLSQVVIARMSAVEIVEELKSEELSVEYQVEPVNSLTSGLVRIVVSAADPQTAIDTVEKLDGFFTSILEEVQKVNDADDMFLVQAMTVDSPYPATEVVSSRIRTVIMTGIGGLVLLFAAVSIAQSIVLNRSSKSTPAGEKKKRKKRKNSDGPANGHDIEIHHLEVNLDHEAEHPKDQVIQLRQSGRRDDAAF
;
A
#
# COMPACT_ATOMS: atom_id res chain seq x y z
N MET A 1 25.70 -8.13 -15.57
CA MET A 1 25.27 -9.51 -15.83
C MET A 1 24.51 -9.51 -17.15
N ASP A 2 24.98 -10.26 -18.15
CA ASP A 2 24.34 -10.27 -19.47
C ASP A 2 23.03 -11.06 -19.43
N PRO A 3 21.90 -10.44 -19.77
CA PRO A 3 20.58 -11.11 -19.75
C PRO A 3 20.53 -12.30 -20.74
N LEU A 4 21.35 -12.28 -21.76
CA LEU A 4 21.47 -13.37 -22.75
C LEU A 4 22.06 -14.66 -22.14
N LEU A 5 22.91 -14.57 -21.12
CA LEU A 5 23.43 -15.73 -20.41
C LEU A 5 22.33 -16.45 -19.63
N ILE A 6 21.42 -15.69 -19.00
CA ILE A 6 20.28 -16.24 -18.26
C ILE A 6 19.36 -17.02 -19.19
N LEU A 7 19.06 -16.46 -20.37
CA LEU A 7 18.21 -17.11 -21.36
C LEU A 7 18.84 -18.40 -21.92
N LYS A 8 20.17 -18.42 -22.11
CA LYS A 8 20.90 -19.59 -22.58
C LYS A 8 20.92 -20.73 -21.54
N VAL A 9 21.00 -20.38 -20.26
CA VAL A 9 20.92 -21.37 -19.15
C VAL A 9 19.52 -21.94 -19.06
N LEU A 10 18.48 -21.09 -19.20
CA LEU A 10 17.08 -21.50 -19.20
C LEU A 10 16.78 -22.48 -20.33
N TRP A 11 17.28 -22.22 -21.54
CA TRP A 11 17.12 -23.11 -22.71
C TRP A 11 17.85 -24.43 -22.55
N ARG A 12 19.00 -24.43 -21.88
CA ARG A 12 19.75 -25.68 -21.56
C ARG A 12 18.96 -26.59 -20.64
N HIS A 13 18.17 -26.03 -19.71
CA HIS A 13 17.35 -26.78 -18.74
C HIS A 13 15.85 -26.71 -19.05
N LYS A 14 15.48 -26.64 -20.35
CA LYS A 14 14.09 -26.50 -20.80
C LYS A 14 13.12 -27.53 -20.21
N TRP A 15 13.57 -28.78 -19.95
CA TRP A 15 12.73 -29.81 -19.37
C TRP A 15 12.34 -29.57 -17.91
N VAL A 16 13.08 -28.73 -17.18
CA VAL A 16 12.76 -28.33 -15.81
C VAL A 16 12.06 -26.95 -15.81
N ALA A 17 12.51 -26.05 -16.67
CA ALA A 17 11.96 -24.70 -16.75
C ALA A 17 10.53 -24.70 -17.34
N LEU A 18 10.24 -25.52 -18.35
CA LEU A 18 8.96 -25.55 -19.06
C LEU A 18 7.79 -25.91 -18.15
N PRO A 19 7.82 -26.97 -17.32
CA PRO A 19 6.70 -27.28 -16.44
C PRO A 19 6.44 -26.20 -15.39
N VAL A 20 7.48 -25.56 -14.85
CA VAL A 20 7.33 -24.45 -13.89
C VAL A 20 6.71 -23.23 -14.59
N PHE A 21 7.16 -22.91 -15.80
CA PHE A 21 6.59 -21.83 -16.60
C PHE A 21 5.11 -22.07 -16.93
N VAL A 22 4.76 -23.28 -17.37
CA VAL A 22 3.37 -23.66 -17.67
C VAL A 22 2.51 -23.57 -16.42
N LEU A 23 3.00 -24.06 -15.26
CA LEU A 23 2.27 -23.98 -14.00
C LEU A 23 2.01 -22.52 -13.61
N THR A 24 3.03 -21.66 -13.73
CA THR A 24 2.88 -20.23 -13.44
C THR A 24 1.89 -19.57 -14.39
N ALA A 25 1.96 -19.87 -15.70
CA ALA A 25 1.03 -19.35 -16.69
C ALA A 25 -0.42 -19.77 -16.39
N VAL A 26 -0.65 -21.04 -16.03
CA VAL A 26 -1.95 -21.55 -15.61
C VAL A 26 -2.44 -20.86 -14.34
N ALA A 27 -1.57 -20.65 -13.35
CA ALA A 27 -1.91 -19.95 -12.12
C ALA A 27 -2.28 -18.48 -12.39
N CYS A 28 -1.55 -17.78 -13.26
CA CYS A 28 -1.90 -16.41 -13.68
C CYS A 28 -3.24 -16.38 -14.43
N MET A 29 -3.48 -17.36 -15.30
CA MET A 29 -4.73 -17.46 -16.06
C MET A 29 -5.92 -17.74 -15.12
N TYR A 30 -5.73 -18.62 -14.15
CA TYR A 30 -6.71 -18.86 -13.09
C TYR A 30 -7.02 -17.58 -12.31
N ALA A 31 -5.99 -16.84 -11.86
CA ALA A 31 -6.19 -15.59 -11.12
C ALA A 31 -6.94 -14.53 -11.94
N LEU A 32 -6.71 -14.45 -13.25
CA LEU A 32 -7.40 -13.52 -14.15
C LEU A 32 -8.88 -13.87 -14.36
N PHE A 33 -9.18 -15.15 -14.63
CA PHE A 33 -10.51 -15.56 -15.07
C PHE A 33 -11.40 -16.10 -13.95
N LEU A 34 -10.81 -16.81 -12.98
CA LEU A 34 -11.52 -17.46 -11.88
C LEU A 34 -11.25 -16.84 -10.51
N GLY A 35 -10.31 -15.86 -10.43
CA GLY A 35 -9.99 -15.18 -9.18
C GLY A 35 -11.22 -14.46 -8.58
N PRO A 36 -11.23 -14.21 -7.26
CA PRO A 36 -12.32 -13.51 -6.60
C PRO A 36 -12.52 -12.13 -7.22
N ARG A 37 -13.80 -11.79 -7.43
CA ARG A 37 -14.19 -10.46 -7.92
C ARG A 37 -14.36 -9.54 -6.73
N THR A 38 -13.96 -8.29 -6.91
CA THR A 38 -14.21 -7.23 -5.95
C THR A 38 -15.00 -6.14 -6.66
N TYR A 39 -16.07 -5.72 -6.04
CA TYR A 39 -16.93 -4.64 -6.54
C TYR A 39 -16.79 -3.46 -5.60
N GLU A 40 -16.70 -2.27 -6.17
CA GLU A 40 -16.71 -1.03 -5.40
C GLU A 40 -17.97 -0.24 -5.70
N ALA A 41 -18.65 0.18 -4.62
CA ALA A 41 -19.67 1.18 -4.65
C ALA A 41 -19.19 2.41 -3.88
N HIS A 42 -19.52 3.60 -4.35
CA HIS A 42 -19.14 4.84 -3.68
C HIS A 42 -20.29 5.83 -3.69
N GLN A 43 -20.29 6.69 -2.67
CA GLN A 43 -21.21 7.80 -2.55
C GLN A 43 -20.47 9.02 -2.02
N THR A 44 -20.72 10.16 -2.66
CA THR A 44 -20.07 11.42 -2.31
C THR A 44 -21.10 12.40 -1.76
N TYR A 45 -20.74 13.04 -0.67
CA TYR A 45 -21.56 14.07 0.00
C TYR A 45 -20.88 15.41 -0.09
N ALA A 46 -21.70 16.45 -0.32
CA ALA A 46 -21.31 17.83 -0.12
C ALA A 46 -21.93 18.33 1.19
N LEU A 47 -21.12 18.90 2.05
CA LEU A 47 -21.57 19.53 3.28
C LEU A 47 -22.07 20.94 2.95
N ALA A 48 -23.38 21.11 2.95
CA ALA A 48 -24.05 22.39 2.67
C ALA A 48 -24.26 23.17 3.97
N GLN A 49 -23.73 24.37 4.03
CA GLN A 49 -23.97 25.25 5.15
C GLN A 49 -25.43 25.74 5.15
N PRO A 50 -26.08 25.84 6.33
CA PRO A 50 -27.42 26.37 6.44
C PRO A 50 -27.45 27.84 6.04
N LYS A 51 -28.62 28.30 5.59
CA LYS A 51 -28.85 29.73 5.31
C LYS A 51 -28.84 30.49 6.62
N LEU A 52 -27.85 31.34 6.80
CA LEU A 52 -27.81 32.23 7.96
C LEU A 52 -28.87 33.32 7.84
N PRO A 53 -29.53 33.75 8.96
CA PRO A 53 -30.47 34.82 8.95
C PRO A 53 -29.85 36.14 8.46
N THR A 54 -30.57 36.86 7.64
CA THR A 54 -30.16 38.19 7.18
C THR A 54 -30.29 39.20 8.30
N ALA A 55 -29.60 40.36 8.16
CA ALA A 55 -29.70 41.46 9.16
C ALA A 55 -31.16 41.91 9.39
N MET A 56 -31.99 41.90 8.33
CA MET A 56 -33.41 42.27 8.42
C MET A 56 -34.22 41.21 9.20
N GLU A 57 -33.95 39.92 9.01
CA GLU A 57 -34.60 38.85 9.77
C GLU A 57 -34.21 38.88 11.24
N LEU A 58 -32.94 39.24 11.57
CA LEU A 58 -32.47 39.41 12.94
C LEU A 58 -33.06 40.63 13.63
N GLU A 59 -33.37 41.70 12.89
CA GLU A 59 -34.09 42.86 13.43
C GLU A 59 -35.56 42.55 13.74
N GLN A 60 -36.20 41.69 12.94
CA GLN A 60 -37.57 41.22 13.15
C GLN A 60 -37.68 40.20 14.28
N ASP A 61 -36.71 39.31 14.39
CA ASP A 61 -36.64 38.30 15.43
C ASP A 61 -35.21 38.18 16.01
N PRO A 62 -34.87 38.92 17.06
CA PRO A 62 -33.56 38.86 17.73
C PRO A 62 -33.24 37.51 18.36
N SER A 63 -34.24 36.61 18.58
CA SER A 63 -34.01 35.29 19.14
C SER A 63 -33.20 34.40 18.20
N LEU A 64 -33.32 34.59 16.88
CA LEU A 64 -32.56 33.87 15.86
C LEU A 64 -31.03 34.06 16.03
N SER A 65 -30.59 35.20 16.55
CA SER A 65 -29.16 35.43 16.83
C SER A 65 -28.59 34.50 17.90
N LYS A 66 -29.42 34.11 18.88
CA LYS A 66 -29.01 33.20 19.95
C LYS A 66 -28.91 31.76 19.44
N LEU A 67 -29.93 31.33 18.69
CA LEU A 67 -29.99 29.99 18.10
C LEU A 67 -28.79 29.68 17.17
N ASN A 68 -28.35 30.72 16.42
CA ASN A 68 -27.19 30.58 15.52
C ASN A 68 -25.85 30.43 16.27
N GLN A 69 -25.79 30.63 17.59
CA GLN A 69 -24.55 30.49 18.38
C GLN A 69 -24.34 29.09 18.91
N ASP A 70 -25.34 28.23 18.89
CA ASP A 70 -25.34 26.95 19.57
C ASP A 70 -24.60 25.89 18.75
N ASN A 71 -24.60 25.96 17.41
CA ASN A 71 -23.80 25.11 16.58
C ASN A 71 -22.35 25.62 16.49
N PRO A 72 -21.36 24.91 17.08
CA PRO A 72 -19.96 25.35 17.11
C PRO A 72 -19.30 25.37 15.71
N TYR A 73 -19.81 24.60 14.78
CA TYR A 73 -19.24 24.45 13.43
C TYR A 73 -19.67 25.57 12.48
N LEU A 74 -20.75 26.31 12.77
CA LEU A 74 -21.18 27.46 11.98
C LEU A 74 -20.22 28.66 12.07
N ARG A 75 -19.42 28.73 13.13
CA ARG A 75 -18.41 29.77 13.30
C ARG A 75 -17.14 29.52 12.50
N ALA A 76 -16.92 28.28 12.13
CA ALA A 76 -15.80 27.90 11.28
C ALA A 76 -16.11 28.27 9.83
N THR A 77 -15.29 29.11 9.22
CA THR A 77 -15.43 29.48 7.80
C THR A 77 -15.20 28.26 6.89
N ASP A 78 -14.55 27.21 7.43
CA ASP A 78 -14.16 26.00 6.74
C ASP A 78 -14.87 24.78 7.35
N PRO A 79 -15.66 24.03 6.57
CA PRO A 79 -16.32 22.81 7.01
C PRO A 79 -15.38 21.62 7.23
N SER A 80 -14.07 21.80 7.03
CA SER A 80 -13.08 20.71 7.15
C SER A 80 -13.03 20.08 8.54
N LEU A 81 -13.20 20.88 9.59
CA LEU A 81 -13.23 20.36 10.96
C LEU A 81 -14.42 19.42 11.16
N LEU A 82 -15.60 19.81 10.71
CA LEU A 82 -16.81 18.99 10.81
C LEU A 82 -16.64 17.69 10.03
N SER A 83 -16.15 17.75 8.77
CA SER A 83 -15.90 16.56 7.97
C SER A 83 -14.89 15.61 8.62
N GLN A 84 -13.79 16.13 9.22
CA GLN A 84 -12.82 15.31 9.92
C GLN A 84 -13.39 14.60 11.14
N VAL A 85 -14.24 15.30 11.93
CA VAL A 85 -14.89 14.69 13.10
C VAL A 85 -15.86 13.59 12.66
N VAL A 86 -16.67 13.83 11.61
CA VAL A 86 -17.59 12.83 11.06
C VAL A 86 -16.81 11.63 10.53
N ILE A 87 -15.75 11.84 9.75
CA ILE A 87 -14.89 10.76 9.22
C ILE A 87 -14.28 9.92 10.38
N ALA A 88 -13.80 10.58 11.43
CA ALA A 88 -13.27 9.89 12.60
C ALA A 88 -14.33 9.04 13.31
N ARG A 89 -15.56 9.56 13.45
CA ARG A 89 -16.68 8.82 14.05
C ARG A 89 -17.15 7.67 13.16
N MET A 90 -17.14 7.84 11.84
CA MET A 90 -17.46 6.78 10.88
C MET A 90 -16.45 5.61 10.92
N SER A 91 -15.27 5.83 11.47
CA SER A 91 -14.25 4.77 11.65
C SER A 91 -14.35 4.08 13.02
N ALA A 92 -15.42 4.31 13.79
CA ALA A 92 -15.63 3.73 15.11
C ALA A 92 -15.92 2.22 15.03
N VAL A 93 -15.50 1.49 16.05
CA VAL A 93 -15.63 0.01 16.12
C VAL A 93 -17.10 -0.41 16.12
N GLU A 94 -17.97 0.38 16.72
CA GLU A 94 -19.41 0.13 16.82
C GLU A 94 -20.07 0.01 15.45
N ILE A 95 -19.67 0.85 14.48
CA ILE A 95 -20.18 0.78 13.10
C ILE A 95 -19.72 -0.51 12.42
N VAL A 96 -18.45 -0.88 12.60
CA VAL A 96 -17.91 -2.12 12.04
C VAL A 96 -18.63 -3.34 12.61
N GLU A 97 -18.92 -3.34 13.92
CA GLU A 97 -19.66 -4.43 14.56
C GLU A 97 -21.12 -4.53 14.07
N GLU A 98 -21.77 -3.37 13.86
CA GLU A 98 -23.13 -3.34 13.34
C GLU A 98 -23.17 -3.84 11.89
N LEU A 99 -22.29 -3.36 11.00
CA LEU A 99 -22.18 -3.86 9.64
C LEU A 99 -21.93 -5.38 9.60
N LYS A 100 -21.07 -5.88 10.48
CA LYS A 100 -20.77 -7.30 10.58
C LYS A 100 -21.98 -8.11 11.05
N SER A 101 -22.79 -7.58 11.97
CA SER A 101 -24.01 -8.25 12.47
C SER A 101 -25.09 -8.39 11.40
N GLU A 102 -25.10 -7.50 10.42
CA GLU A 102 -26.01 -7.48 9.26
C GLU A 102 -25.43 -8.20 8.02
N GLU A 103 -24.29 -8.90 8.16
CA GLU A 103 -23.59 -9.58 7.05
C GLU A 103 -23.17 -8.64 5.91
N LEU A 104 -23.02 -7.35 6.21
CA LEU A 104 -22.56 -6.34 5.28
C LEU A 104 -21.03 -6.27 5.20
N SER A 105 -20.49 -5.54 4.20
CA SER A 105 -19.06 -5.40 4.06
C SER A 105 -18.47 -4.51 5.15
N VAL A 106 -17.38 -4.99 5.77
CA VAL A 106 -16.58 -4.20 6.71
C VAL A 106 -15.38 -3.52 6.03
N GLU A 107 -15.20 -3.75 4.72
CA GLU A 107 -14.15 -3.12 3.90
C GLU A 107 -14.67 -1.82 3.32
N TYR A 108 -14.65 -0.77 4.11
CA TYR A 108 -15.04 0.57 3.67
C TYR A 108 -14.00 1.61 4.06
N GLN A 109 -14.00 2.71 3.32
CA GLN A 109 -13.17 3.88 3.58
C GLN A 109 -14.04 5.14 3.48
N VAL A 110 -13.84 6.06 4.42
CA VAL A 110 -14.45 7.39 4.41
C VAL A 110 -13.34 8.40 4.33
N GLU A 111 -13.33 9.19 3.26
CA GLU A 111 -12.22 10.10 2.97
C GLU A 111 -12.70 11.43 2.40
N PRO A 112 -11.98 12.53 2.59
CA PRO A 112 -12.24 13.76 1.87
C PRO A 112 -11.87 13.59 0.39
N VAL A 113 -12.72 14.03 -0.53
CA VAL A 113 -12.50 13.87 -1.98
C VAL A 113 -11.26 14.63 -2.45
N ASN A 114 -10.95 15.76 -1.82
CA ASN A 114 -9.76 16.54 -2.12
C ASN A 114 -9.33 17.32 -0.86
N SER A 115 -8.04 17.33 -0.58
CA SER A 115 -7.48 18.13 0.52
C SER A 115 -7.65 19.64 0.35
N LEU A 116 -7.97 20.10 -0.85
CA LEU A 116 -8.19 21.53 -1.16
C LEU A 116 -9.67 21.94 -1.11
N THR A 117 -10.61 20.99 -1.13
CA THR A 117 -12.05 21.24 -1.06
C THR A 117 -12.59 20.61 0.22
N SER A 118 -12.69 21.40 1.23
CA SER A 118 -13.01 21.00 2.61
C SER A 118 -14.49 20.74 2.88
N GLY A 119 -15.27 20.38 1.90
CA GLY A 119 -16.71 20.13 2.09
C GLY A 119 -17.22 18.88 1.37
N LEU A 120 -16.34 18.12 0.73
CA LEU A 120 -16.73 16.90 0.03
C LEU A 120 -16.17 15.67 0.76
N VAL A 121 -17.06 14.76 1.15
CA VAL A 121 -16.73 13.48 1.79
C VAL A 121 -17.21 12.34 0.90
N ARG A 122 -16.35 11.36 0.69
CA ARG A 122 -16.65 10.15 -0.08
C ARG A 122 -16.60 8.93 0.81
N ILE A 123 -17.61 8.10 0.69
CA ILE A 123 -17.64 6.74 1.23
C ILE A 123 -17.35 5.80 0.07
N VAL A 124 -16.39 4.90 0.22
CA VAL A 124 -16.05 3.84 -0.73
C VAL A 124 -16.19 2.51 -0.01
N VAL A 125 -16.93 1.59 -0.58
CA VAL A 125 -17.15 0.24 -0.04
C VAL A 125 -16.68 -0.78 -1.05
N SER A 126 -15.91 -1.76 -0.59
CA SER A 126 -15.47 -2.92 -1.38
C SER A 126 -16.17 -4.18 -0.88
N ALA A 127 -16.77 -4.97 -1.78
CA ALA A 127 -17.40 -6.24 -1.44
C ALA A 127 -17.18 -7.30 -2.53
N ALA A 128 -17.40 -8.56 -2.19
CA ALA A 128 -17.32 -9.67 -3.15
C ALA A 128 -18.53 -9.72 -4.10
N ASP A 129 -19.64 -9.12 -3.70
CA ASP A 129 -20.89 -9.05 -4.46
C ASP A 129 -21.31 -7.58 -4.67
N PRO A 130 -21.82 -7.22 -5.87
CA PRO A 130 -22.23 -5.85 -6.16
C PRO A 130 -23.40 -5.37 -5.30
N GLN A 131 -24.33 -6.26 -4.95
CA GLN A 131 -25.47 -5.88 -4.13
C GLN A 131 -25.04 -5.59 -2.69
N THR A 132 -24.20 -6.45 -2.11
CA THR A 132 -23.62 -6.22 -0.77
C THR A 132 -22.85 -4.89 -0.70
N ALA A 133 -22.13 -4.51 -1.77
CA ALA A 133 -21.44 -3.21 -1.79
C ALA A 133 -22.41 -2.03 -1.72
N ILE A 134 -23.53 -2.12 -2.46
CA ILE A 134 -24.57 -1.09 -2.50
C ILE A 134 -25.29 -1.00 -1.16
N ASP A 135 -25.77 -2.14 -0.63
CA ASP A 135 -26.51 -2.19 0.64
C ASP A 135 -25.65 -1.65 1.80
N THR A 136 -24.34 -1.92 1.75
CA THR A 136 -23.40 -1.37 2.74
C THR A 136 -23.27 0.15 2.61
N VAL A 137 -23.22 0.71 1.38
CA VAL A 137 -23.18 2.17 1.19
C VAL A 137 -24.48 2.80 1.71
N GLU A 138 -25.64 2.21 1.42
CA GLU A 138 -26.93 2.71 1.92
C GLU A 138 -27.01 2.70 3.46
N LYS A 139 -26.48 1.66 4.10
CA LYS A 139 -26.39 1.60 5.56
C LYS A 139 -25.47 2.68 6.12
N LEU A 140 -24.30 2.86 5.49
CA LEU A 140 -23.32 3.90 5.88
C LEU A 140 -23.86 5.31 5.64
N ASP A 141 -24.74 5.54 4.65
CA ASP A 141 -25.44 6.80 4.44
C ASP A 141 -26.29 7.18 5.67
N GLY A 142 -27.02 6.22 6.21
CA GLY A 142 -27.78 6.40 7.45
C GLY A 142 -26.89 6.79 8.63
N PHE A 143 -25.75 6.12 8.81
CA PHE A 143 -24.78 6.46 9.87
C PHE A 143 -24.18 7.84 9.64
N PHE A 144 -23.77 8.15 8.41
CA PHE A 144 -23.16 9.43 8.07
C PHE A 144 -24.10 10.60 8.41
N THR A 145 -25.35 10.50 8.01
CA THR A 145 -26.36 11.53 8.27
C THR A 145 -26.65 11.67 9.77
N SER A 146 -26.82 10.56 10.48
CA SER A 146 -27.06 10.54 11.92
C SER A 146 -25.88 11.13 12.71
N ILE A 147 -24.65 10.72 12.40
CA ILE A 147 -23.45 11.21 13.05
C ILE A 147 -23.24 12.71 12.75
N LEU A 148 -23.48 13.14 11.51
CA LEU A 148 -23.38 14.54 11.13
C LEU A 148 -24.32 15.40 11.95
N GLU A 149 -25.54 14.94 12.20
CA GLU A 149 -26.52 15.63 13.04
C GLU A 149 -26.11 15.62 14.51
N GLU A 150 -25.75 14.44 15.06
CA GLU A 150 -25.37 14.26 16.46
C GLU A 150 -24.19 15.16 16.88
N VAL A 151 -23.15 15.20 16.04
CA VAL A 151 -21.93 15.98 16.32
C VAL A 151 -22.21 17.47 16.39
N GLN A 152 -23.21 17.97 15.69
CA GLN A 152 -23.57 19.39 15.66
C GLN A 152 -24.50 19.79 16.81
N LYS A 153 -25.26 18.86 17.39
CA LYS A 153 -26.23 19.10 18.50
C LYS A 153 -25.59 19.14 19.87
N VAL A 154 -24.33 19.57 19.99
CA VAL A 154 -23.59 19.61 21.27
C VAL A 154 -24.24 20.56 22.28
N ASN A 155 -24.85 21.66 21.84
CA ASN A 155 -25.47 22.69 22.67
C ASN A 155 -26.97 22.84 22.39
N ASP A 156 -27.67 21.76 22.04
CA ASP A 156 -29.07 21.80 21.61
C ASP A 156 -29.33 22.72 20.42
N ALA A 157 -28.39 22.74 19.47
CA ALA A 157 -28.51 23.54 18.26
C ALA A 157 -29.81 23.22 17.49
N ASP A 158 -30.53 24.26 17.03
CA ASP A 158 -31.77 24.10 16.27
C ASP A 158 -31.48 23.48 14.90
N ASP A 159 -32.33 22.53 14.45
CA ASP A 159 -32.19 21.82 13.18
C ASP A 159 -32.06 22.76 11.97
N MET A 160 -32.62 23.95 12.04
CA MET A 160 -32.52 25.01 11.01
C MET A 160 -31.07 25.45 10.76
N PHE A 161 -30.20 25.34 11.76
CA PHE A 161 -28.81 25.79 11.72
C PHE A 161 -27.80 24.67 11.65
N LEU A 162 -28.23 23.47 11.28
CA LEU A 162 -27.31 22.34 11.05
C LEU A 162 -26.80 22.35 9.62
N VAL A 163 -25.51 22.01 9.47
CA VAL A 163 -24.91 21.69 8.18
C VAL A 163 -25.51 20.39 7.68
N GLN A 164 -26.00 20.36 6.46
CA GLN A 164 -26.68 19.22 5.86
C GLN A 164 -25.78 18.49 4.86
N ALA A 165 -25.92 17.17 4.78
CA ALA A 165 -25.30 16.38 3.74
C ALA A 165 -26.18 16.41 2.48
N MET A 166 -25.60 16.82 1.35
CA MET A 166 -26.22 16.71 0.03
C MET A 166 -25.50 15.61 -0.76
N THR A 167 -26.24 14.60 -1.19
CA THR A 167 -25.69 13.56 -2.06
C THR A 167 -25.34 14.14 -3.43
N VAL A 168 -24.09 13.95 -3.85
CA VAL A 168 -23.56 14.43 -5.13
C VAL A 168 -23.65 13.36 -6.22
N ASP A 169 -23.42 12.12 -5.84
CA ASP A 169 -23.49 10.96 -6.74
C ASP A 169 -24.25 9.81 -6.09
N SER A 170 -24.64 8.82 -6.90
CA SER A 170 -25.39 7.63 -6.45
C SER A 170 -24.45 6.42 -6.34
N PRO A 171 -24.67 5.49 -5.41
CA PRO A 171 -23.91 4.24 -5.30
C PRO A 171 -24.11 3.29 -6.49
N TYR A 172 -24.98 3.60 -7.43
CA TYR A 172 -25.30 2.77 -8.58
C TYR A 172 -24.63 3.26 -9.88
N PRO A 173 -24.12 2.31 -10.68
CA PRO A 173 -23.89 0.89 -10.42
C PRO A 173 -22.58 0.65 -9.65
N ALA A 174 -22.55 -0.40 -8.83
CA ALA A 174 -21.28 -0.89 -8.29
C ALA A 174 -20.36 -1.36 -9.43
N THR A 175 -19.11 -0.91 -9.42
CA THR A 175 -18.15 -1.19 -10.49
C THR A 175 -17.18 -2.29 -10.11
N GLU A 176 -16.89 -3.20 -11.06
CA GLU A 176 -15.89 -4.24 -10.83
C GLU A 176 -14.47 -3.63 -10.83
N VAL A 177 -13.73 -3.87 -9.75
CA VAL A 177 -12.35 -3.37 -9.60
C VAL A 177 -11.37 -4.36 -10.19
N VAL A 178 -10.93 -4.10 -11.42
CA VAL A 178 -9.97 -4.94 -12.13
C VAL A 178 -8.55 -4.82 -11.54
N SER A 179 -8.23 -3.71 -10.87
CA SER A 179 -6.91 -3.45 -10.28
C SER A 179 -6.48 -4.52 -9.26
N SER A 180 -7.41 -5.04 -8.46
CA SER A 180 -7.17 -6.11 -7.50
C SER A 180 -6.67 -7.40 -8.19
N ARG A 181 -7.29 -7.78 -9.32
CA ARG A 181 -6.87 -8.94 -10.12
C ARG A 181 -5.51 -8.75 -10.76
N ILE A 182 -5.26 -7.58 -11.33
CA ILE A 182 -3.95 -7.25 -11.93
C ILE A 182 -2.85 -7.37 -10.89
N ARG A 183 -3.07 -6.85 -9.69
CA ARG A 183 -2.13 -6.96 -8.57
C ARG A 183 -1.84 -8.43 -8.22
N THR A 184 -2.88 -9.27 -8.14
CA THR A 184 -2.74 -10.71 -7.86
C THR A 184 -1.94 -11.41 -8.97
N VAL A 185 -2.19 -11.11 -10.24
CA VAL A 185 -1.46 -11.66 -11.38
C VAL A 185 0.02 -11.26 -11.35
N ILE A 186 0.32 -9.99 -11.06
CA ILE A 186 1.69 -9.51 -10.93
C ILE A 186 2.42 -10.26 -9.80
N MET A 187 1.80 -10.39 -8.62
CA MET A 187 2.39 -11.09 -7.48
C MET A 187 2.62 -12.59 -7.78
N THR A 188 1.63 -13.24 -8.43
CA THR A 188 1.76 -14.64 -8.87
C THR A 188 2.86 -14.80 -9.91
N GLY A 189 2.96 -13.87 -10.86
CA GLY A 189 4.01 -13.85 -11.89
C GLY A 189 5.42 -13.70 -11.29
N ILE A 190 5.60 -12.78 -10.35
CA ILE A 190 6.87 -12.59 -9.64
C ILE A 190 7.22 -13.86 -8.84
N GLY A 191 6.27 -14.41 -8.09
CA GLY A 191 6.46 -15.66 -7.34
C GLY A 191 6.85 -16.82 -8.25
N GLY A 192 6.19 -16.98 -9.39
CA GLY A 192 6.50 -17.97 -10.41
C GLY A 192 7.90 -17.80 -11.01
N LEU A 193 8.32 -16.56 -11.23
CA LEU A 193 9.65 -16.26 -11.75
C LEU A 193 10.74 -16.63 -10.73
N VAL A 194 10.52 -16.35 -9.45
CA VAL A 194 11.44 -16.78 -8.37
C VAL A 194 11.52 -18.30 -8.30
N LEU A 195 10.39 -19.01 -8.37
CA LEU A 195 10.35 -20.47 -8.40
C LEU A 195 11.08 -21.05 -9.61
N LEU A 196 10.95 -20.42 -10.77
CA LEU A 196 11.63 -20.82 -12.00
C LEU A 196 13.15 -20.72 -11.85
N PHE A 197 13.65 -19.61 -11.29
CA PHE A 197 15.08 -19.46 -11.02
C PHE A 197 15.58 -20.48 -9.99
N ALA A 198 14.83 -20.73 -8.93
CA ALA A 198 15.17 -21.72 -7.92
C ALA A 198 15.25 -23.13 -8.53
N ALA A 199 14.25 -23.52 -9.32
CA ALA A 199 14.22 -24.84 -9.97
C ALA A 199 15.39 -25.04 -10.95
N VAL A 200 15.72 -24.03 -11.75
CA VAL A 200 16.86 -24.08 -12.68
C VAL A 200 18.18 -24.12 -11.92
N SER A 201 18.34 -23.38 -10.81
CA SER A 201 19.52 -23.39 -9.97
C SER A 201 19.76 -24.77 -9.34
N ILE A 202 18.71 -25.40 -8.82
CA ILE A 202 18.77 -26.76 -8.27
C ILE A 202 19.16 -27.76 -9.36
N ALA A 203 18.53 -27.70 -10.54
CA ALA A 203 18.84 -28.57 -11.67
C ALA A 203 20.32 -28.46 -12.10
N GLN A 204 20.85 -27.25 -12.13
CA GLN A 204 22.23 -26.96 -12.45
C GLN A 204 23.21 -27.55 -11.40
N SER A 205 22.88 -27.41 -10.11
CA SER A 205 23.65 -27.97 -9.00
C SER A 205 23.73 -29.50 -9.07
N ILE A 206 22.62 -30.16 -9.41
CA ILE A 206 22.60 -31.66 -9.56
C ILE A 206 23.47 -32.10 -10.73
N VAL A 207 23.45 -31.40 -11.85
CA VAL A 207 24.28 -31.72 -13.04
C VAL A 207 25.77 -31.55 -12.71
N LEU A 208 26.16 -30.48 -12.02
CA LEU A 208 27.56 -30.27 -11.62
C LEU A 208 28.04 -31.31 -10.63
N ASN A 209 27.22 -31.74 -9.69
CA ASN A 209 27.57 -32.75 -8.69
C ASN A 209 27.69 -34.18 -9.32
N ARG A 210 26.95 -34.47 -10.40
CA ARG A 210 27.10 -35.70 -11.16
C ARG A 210 28.38 -35.74 -11.98
N SER A 211 28.79 -34.61 -12.58
CA SER A 211 30.03 -34.54 -13.36
C SER A 211 31.29 -34.66 -12.50
N SER A 212 31.25 -34.21 -11.24
CA SER A 212 32.39 -34.38 -10.31
C SER A 212 32.57 -35.80 -9.79
N LYS A 213 31.52 -36.66 -9.83
CA LYS A 213 31.60 -38.10 -9.46
C LYS A 213 32.02 -39.02 -10.58
N SER A 214 32.13 -38.56 -11.82
CA SER A 214 32.48 -39.37 -12.98
C SER A 214 33.96 -39.23 -13.43
N THR A 215 34.85 -38.74 -12.56
CA THR A 215 36.28 -38.85 -12.85
C THR A 215 36.72 -40.26 -12.53
N PRO A 216 37.03 -41.14 -13.53
CA PRO A 216 37.49 -42.46 -13.27
C PRO A 216 38.90 -42.40 -12.66
N ALA A 217 39.04 -42.93 -11.43
CA ALA A 217 40.31 -43.22 -10.81
C ALA A 217 40.99 -44.32 -11.63
N GLY A 218 41.87 -43.94 -12.56
CA GLY A 218 42.56 -44.93 -13.36
C GLY A 218 43.59 -44.38 -14.33
N GLU A 219 44.62 -43.73 -13.82
CA GLU A 219 45.87 -43.74 -14.56
C GLU A 219 47.05 -43.67 -13.58
N LYS A 220 47.40 -44.86 -13.08
CA LYS A 220 48.70 -45.09 -12.44
C LYS A 220 49.78 -44.98 -13.53
N LYS A 221 50.31 -43.78 -13.78
CA LYS A 221 51.51 -43.61 -14.57
C LYS A 221 52.71 -44.28 -13.84
N LYS A 222 53.18 -45.35 -14.39
CA LYS A 222 54.45 -46.00 -14.05
C LYS A 222 55.59 -44.99 -14.14
N ARG A 223 56.07 -44.52 -13.02
CA ARG A 223 57.27 -43.70 -12.92
C ARG A 223 58.51 -44.56 -13.08
N LYS A 224 59.04 -44.59 -14.31
CA LYS A 224 60.29 -45.22 -14.66
C LYS A 224 61.43 -44.45 -14.02
N LYS A 225 62.14 -45.15 -13.12
CA LYS A 225 63.36 -44.75 -12.41
C LYS A 225 64.44 -44.40 -13.43
N ARG A 226 64.92 -43.17 -13.46
CA ARG A 226 66.23 -42.85 -14.05
C ARG A 226 67.04 -42.04 -13.04
N LYS A 227 68.28 -42.57 -12.83
CA LYS A 227 69.29 -42.23 -11.85
C LYS A 227 70.33 -41.32 -12.52
N ASN A 228 70.92 -40.42 -11.69
CA ASN A 228 72.16 -39.63 -11.89
C ASN A 228 71.99 -38.35 -12.71
N SER A 229 72.53 -37.17 -12.36
CA SER A 229 73.85 -36.87 -11.66
C SER A 229 73.85 -35.37 -11.35
N ASP A 230 74.52 -35.01 -10.30
CA ASP A 230 75.37 -33.88 -9.93
C ASP A 230 75.10 -32.44 -10.34
N GLY A 231 75.07 -31.62 -9.31
CA GLY A 231 75.81 -30.34 -9.08
C GLY A 231 75.10 -29.04 -9.43
N PRO A 232 75.61 -27.93 -8.90
CA PRO A 232 75.11 -27.28 -7.70
C PRO A 232 74.61 -25.83 -7.94
N ALA A 233 73.94 -25.28 -6.92
CA ALA A 233 73.81 -23.87 -6.53
C ALA A 233 73.28 -22.86 -7.52
N ASN A 234 72.15 -22.29 -7.19
CA ASN A 234 72.04 -20.84 -6.86
C ASN A 234 70.65 -20.51 -6.28
N GLY A 235 70.70 -19.83 -5.19
CA GLY A 235 69.48 -19.36 -4.50
C GLY A 235 68.80 -18.21 -5.24
N HIS A 236 67.53 -18.19 -5.12
CA HIS A 236 66.74 -16.95 -5.11
C HIS A 236 65.50 -17.21 -4.25
N ASP A 237 65.54 -16.57 -3.10
CA ASP A 237 64.42 -16.34 -2.21
C ASP A 237 63.30 -15.62 -2.98
N ILE A 238 62.13 -16.22 -3.03
CA ILE A 238 60.92 -15.55 -3.35
C ILE A 238 60.05 -15.58 -2.11
N GLU A 239 60.05 -14.48 -1.44
CA GLU A 239 59.26 -14.06 -0.31
C GLU A 239 57.76 -14.15 -0.68
N ILE A 240 57.04 -15.06 -0.01
CA ILE A 240 55.59 -15.16 -0.14
C ILE A 240 55.00 -14.16 0.85
N HIS A 241 54.53 -13.02 0.33
CA HIS A 241 53.70 -12.10 1.08
C HIS A 241 52.35 -12.78 1.45
N HIS A 242 52.22 -13.10 2.72
CA HIS A 242 50.93 -13.32 3.36
C HIS A 242 50.12 -12.05 3.34
N LEU A 243 49.07 -11.99 2.57
CA LEU A 243 47.98 -11.04 2.70
C LEU A 243 47.03 -11.57 3.76
N GLU A 244 47.22 -11.13 5.00
CA GLU A 244 46.19 -11.18 6.04
C GLU A 244 45.08 -10.18 5.67
N VAL A 245 43.91 -10.73 5.32
CA VAL A 245 42.70 -9.90 5.20
C VAL A 245 42.12 -9.72 6.61
N ASN A 246 42.35 -8.55 7.14
CA ASN A 246 41.82 -8.06 8.41
C ASN A 246 40.30 -7.79 8.21
N LEU A 247 39.46 -8.60 8.83
CA LEU A 247 38.00 -8.43 8.90
C LEU A 247 37.65 -7.83 10.27
N ASP A 248 37.96 -6.57 10.44
CA ASP A 248 37.33 -5.75 11.49
C ASP A 248 36.39 -4.77 10.79
N HIS A 249 35.12 -5.11 10.77
CA HIS A 249 34.06 -4.16 10.42
C HIS A 249 33.24 -3.85 11.67
N GLU A 250 33.70 -2.83 12.31
CA GLU A 250 33.09 -2.08 13.40
C GLU A 250 31.70 -1.56 12.97
N ALA A 251 30.70 -1.93 13.76
CA ALA A 251 29.34 -1.46 13.61
C ALA A 251 29.26 0.01 14.06
N GLU A 252 29.16 0.93 13.15
CA GLU A 252 28.84 2.32 13.42
C GLU A 252 27.36 2.60 13.21
N HIS A 253 26.68 2.86 14.31
CA HIS A 253 25.33 3.36 14.43
C HIS A 253 25.29 4.84 14.05
N PRO A 254 24.46 5.31 13.12
CA PRO A 254 24.19 6.72 13.00
C PRO A 254 23.04 7.12 13.92
N LYS A 255 23.35 7.75 15.04
CA LYS A 255 22.46 8.56 15.86
C LYS A 255 22.35 9.97 15.27
N ASP A 256 21.09 10.45 15.30
CA ASP A 256 20.72 11.86 15.41
C ASP A 256 21.18 12.86 14.34
N GLN A 257 20.33 13.06 13.33
CA GLN A 257 20.22 14.36 12.69
C GLN A 257 18.96 15.07 13.19
N VAL A 258 19.14 15.84 14.22
CA VAL A 258 18.24 16.90 14.67
C VAL A 258 18.24 18.00 13.61
N ILE A 259 17.12 18.13 12.90
CA ILE A 259 16.88 19.26 12.00
C ILE A 259 16.58 20.48 12.87
N GLN A 260 17.56 21.35 13.03
CA GLN A 260 17.37 22.70 13.54
C GLN A 260 16.66 23.53 12.46
N LEU A 261 15.37 23.76 12.64
CA LEU A 261 14.65 24.82 11.95
C LEU A 261 15.14 26.17 12.47
N ARG A 262 15.97 26.81 11.66
CA ARG A 262 16.49 28.14 11.85
C ARG A 262 15.34 29.14 11.70
N GLN A 263 14.89 29.68 12.83
CA GLN A 263 14.12 30.93 12.88
C GLN A 263 15.00 32.04 12.35
N SER A 264 14.70 32.52 11.15
CA SER A 264 15.18 33.82 10.69
C SER A 264 14.03 34.79 10.83
N GLY A 265 14.09 35.56 11.91
CA GLY A 265 13.30 36.76 12.06
C GLY A 265 13.71 37.77 11.00
N ARG A 266 12.71 38.43 10.44
CA ARG A 266 12.89 39.72 9.80
C ARG A 266 11.80 40.66 10.31
N ARG A 267 12.22 41.53 11.22
CA ARG A 267 11.61 42.86 11.38
C ARG A 267 11.90 43.59 10.08
N ASP A 268 10.97 44.41 9.65
CA ASP A 268 11.17 45.80 9.34
C ASP A 268 9.89 46.41 8.79
N ASP A 269 9.44 47.43 9.52
CA ASP A 269 9.04 48.76 9.12
C ASP A 269 7.72 48.96 8.32
N ALA A 270 6.74 49.49 9.00
CA ALA A 270 6.37 50.90 9.13
C ALA A 270 5.72 51.53 7.89
N ALA A 271 4.55 52.11 8.15
CA ALA A 271 3.92 53.29 7.53
C ALA A 271 3.18 53.11 6.18
N PHE A 272 1.90 53.10 6.20
CA PHE A 272 0.91 54.12 5.86
C PHE A 272 -0.51 53.56 6.04
#